data_63bb8f1895a61e22e9feacdaea5e93a2
#
_entry.id   63bb8f1895a61e22e9feacdaea5e93a2
#
_cell.length_a   1.000
_cell.length_b   1.000
_cell.length_c   1.000
_cell.angle_alpha   90.00
_cell.angle_beta   90.00
_cell.angle_gamma   90.00
#
_symmetry.space_group_name_H-M   'P 1'
#
loop_
_entity.id
_entity.type
_entity.pdbx_description
1 polymer ?
#
loop_
_entity_poly.entity_id
_entity_poly.type
_entity_poly.pdbx_seq_one_letter_code
_entity_poly.pdbx_strand_id
1 'polypeptide(L)'
;MSEVIEEMGIDGLQIVQDTDLYRFTSDSVLLSRFARAKNGDRVADFCAGSGIVAFHFHALNRQKKKNLSYVLFELQEPLLALSKKTAKLNGFEQFDFCGGRLQEIPQRYRESFSLVLCNPPYERGGFENDCYEKAICRKELTVTLEEIAKTASFALKFGGRLAILNRADRLAEMCYVLKKYNLEVKRVQFVAGKTGAKPYLIMLEAVKGGKPASEILPTLINQKEQE
;
A
#
# COMPACT_ATOMS: atom_id res chain seq x y z
N MET A 1 -15.58 20.97 1.88
CA MET A 1 -14.46 20.15 2.40
C MET A 1 -14.71 19.95 3.89
N SER A 2 -15.09 18.74 4.27
CA SER A 2 -15.34 18.37 5.68
C SER A 2 -14.19 17.44 6.14
N GLU A 3 -13.07 18.07 6.56
CA GLU A 3 -11.95 17.31 7.11
C GLU A 3 -12.35 16.74 8.48
N VAL A 4 -12.03 15.48 8.68
CA VAL A 4 -12.20 14.75 9.94
C VAL A 4 -10.89 14.14 10.37
N ILE A 5 -10.69 14.02 11.69
CA ILE A 5 -9.51 13.34 12.25
C ILE A 5 -9.99 12.02 12.82
N GLU A 6 -9.37 10.92 12.37
CA GLU A 6 -9.64 9.58 12.88
C GLU A 6 -8.47 9.08 13.75
N GLU A 7 -8.77 8.62 14.95
CA GLU A 7 -7.80 7.98 15.83
C GLU A 7 -7.67 6.49 15.48
N MET A 8 -6.44 6.04 15.28
CA MET A 8 -6.18 4.67 14.81
C MET A 8 -5.99 3.65 15.95
N GLY A 9 -6.10 4.07 17.21
CA GLY A 9 -5.92 3.19 18.38
C GLY A 9 -4.51 2.59 18.51
N ILE A 10 -3.53 3.12 17.80
CA ILE A 10 -2.14 2.67 17.83
C ILE A 10 -1.20 3.86 17.95
N ASP A 11 -0.34 3.87 18.98
CA ASP A 11 0.76 4.82 19.17
C ASP A 11 0.33 6.29 19.08
N GLY A 12 -0.94 6.59 19.42
CA GLY A 12 -1.52 7.92 19.31
C GLY A 12 -1.69 8.43 17.88
N LEU A 13 -1.61 7.57 16.88
CA LEU A 13 -1.72 7.94 15.47
C LEU A 13 -3.09 8.52 15.15
N GLN A 14 -3.10 9.72 14.60
CA GLN A 14 -4.26 10.43 14.08
C GLN A 14 -4.14 10.61 12.57
N ILE A 15 -5.19 10.31 11.81
CA ILE A 15 -5.24 10.42 10.34
C ILE A 15 -6.23 11.50 9.94
N VAL A 16 -5.79 12.45 9.11
CA VAL A 16 -6.67 13.46 8.51
C VAL A 16 -7.31 12.88 7.26
N GLN A 17 -8.63 12.92 7.18
CA GLN A 17 -9.41 12.51 6.01
C GLN A 17 -10.39 13.61 5.59
N ASP A 18 -10.93 13.50 4.39
CA ASP A 18 -12.02 14.33 3.90
C ASP A 18 -13.19 13.43 3.50
N THR A 19 -14.39 13.72 4.00
CA THR A 19 -15.60 12.92 3.74
C THR A 19 -16.05 12.99 2.28
N ASP A 20 -15.66 14.02 1.55
CA ASP A 20 -15.97 14.19 0.13
C ASP A 20 -15.02 13.40 -0.77
N LEU A 21 -13.83 13.04 -0.27
CA LEU A 21 -12.82 12.26 -0.98
C LEU A 21 -12.90 10.76 -0.65
N TYR A 22 -11.98 9.98 -1.25
CA TYR A 22 -11.82 8.58 -0.92
C TYR A 22 -11.33 8.41 0.52
N ARG A 23 -12.07 7.65 1.32
CA ARG A 23 -11.65 7.24 2.66
C ARG A 23 -11.05 5.84 2.62
N PHE A 24 -10.02 5.62 3.42
CA PHE A 24 -9.43 4.29 3.54
C PHE A 24 -10.43 3.28 4.16
N THR A 25 -10.21 2.02 3.88
CA THR A 25 -10.96 0.90 4.47
C THR A 25 -10.06 0.10 5.40
N SER A 26 -10.64 -0.80 6.19
CA SER A 26 -9.90 -1.75 7.04
C SER A 26 -8.85 -2.55 6.26
N ASP A 27 -9.04 -2.74 4.95
CA ASP A 27 -8.12 -3.48 4.07
C ASP A 27 -6.73 -2.81 3.99
N SER A 28 -6.67 -1.46 4.04
CA SER A 28 -5.40 -0.71 4.05
C SER A 28 -4.55 -1.04 5.28
N VAL A 29 -5.20 -1.24 6.44
CA VAL A 29 -4.53 -1.60 7.70
C VAL A 29 -3.97 -3.03 7.65
N LEU A 30 -4.61 -3.94 6.89
CA LEU A 30 -4.12 -5.32 6.74
C LEU A 30 -2.74 -5.37 6.08
N LEU A 31 -2.53 -4.58 5.02
CA LEU A 31 -1.24 -4.53 4.32
C LEU A 31 -0.12 -4.05 5.24
N SER A 32 -0.37 -3.02 6.06
CA SER A 32 0.62 -2.50 6.99
C SER A 32 1.01 -3.50 8.09
N ARG A 33 0.09 -4.40 8.49
CA ARG A 33 0.35 -5.49 9.43
C ARG A 33 1.06 -6.67 8.78
N PHE A 34 0.77 -6.95 7.52
CA PHE A 34 1.41 -8.01 6.74
C PHE A 34 2.87 -7.70 6.41
N ALA A 35 3.16 -6.45 6.02
CA ALA A 35 4.49 -6.03 5.63
C ALA A 35 5.50 -6.13 6.80
N ARG A 36 6.75 -6.45 6.48
CA ARG A 36 7.84 -6.59 7.46
C ARG A 36 8.88 -5.49 7.26
N ALA A 37 9.21 -4.75 8.32
CA ALA A 37 10.30 -3.78 8.29
C ALA A 37 11.60 -4.37 8.82
N LYS A 38 12.71 -3.95 8.23
CA LYS A 38 14.05 -4.04 8.83
C LYS A 38 14.44 -2.66 9.36
N ASN A 39 15.27 -2.61 10.39
CA ASN A 39 15.76 -1.32 10.87
C ASN A 39 16.57 -0.62 9.77
N GLY A 40 16.37 0.68 9.58
CA GLY A 40 16.99 1.46 8.52
C GLY A 40 16.34 1.30 7.14
N ASP A 41 15.20 0.62 7.01
CA ASP A 41 14.48 0.57 5.73
C ASP A 41 14.07 1.96 5.27
N ARG A 42 14.33 2.25 3.99
CA ARG A 42 13.69 3.34 3.26
C ARG A 42 12.49 2.78 2.52
N VAL A 43 11.30 3.27 2.87
CA VAL A 43 10.02 2.74 2.46
C VAL A 43 9.37 3.67 1.43
N ALA A 44 8.88 3.13 0.32
CA ALA A 44 7.96 3.82 -0.57
C ALA A 44 6.54 3.33 -0.33
N ASP A 45 5.55 4.22 -0.34
CA ASP A 45 4.14 3.88 -0.38
C ASP A 45 3.58 4.31 -1.73
N PHE A 46 3.24 3.33 -2.57
CA PHE A 46 2.72 3.57 -3.93
C PHE A 46 1.19 3.60 -3.91
N CYS A 47 0.60 4.59 -4.60
CA CYS A 47 -0.83 4.87 -4.55
C CYS A 47 -1.28 5.14 -3.10
N ALA A 48 -0.55 6.04 -2.43
CA ALA A 48 -0.61 6.22 -0.98
C ALA A 48 -1.97 6.76 -0.48
N GLY A 49 -2.75 7.43 -1.34
CA GLY A 49 -3.98 8.08 -0.91
C GLY A 49 -3.71 9.11 0.19
N SER A 50 -4.46 9.05 1.28
CA SER A 50 -4.21 9.84 2.50
C SER A 50 -3.04 9.34 3.35
N GLY A 51 -2.28 8.31 2.90
CA GLY A 51 -1.07 7.79 3.54
C GLY A 51 -1.30 6.76 4.63
N ILE A 52 -2.52 6.22 4.77
CA ILE A 52 -2.88 5.32 5.87
C ILE A 52 -1.95 4.11 6.00
N VAL A 53 -1.54 3.48 4.88
CA VAL A 53 -0.68 2.29 4.91
C VAL A 53 0.68 2.63 5.53
N ALA A 54 1.32 3.69 5.04
CA ALA A 54 2.63 4.12 5.52
C ALA A 54 2.58 4.62 6.97
N PHE A 55 1.59 5.43 7.35
CA PHE A 55 1.49 5.96 8.72
C PHE A 55 1.18 4.87 9.74
N HIS A 56 0.25 3.97 9.45
CA HIS A 56 -0.04 2.84 10.33
C HIS A 56 1.16 1.89 10.43
N PHE A 57 1.84 1.62 9.31
CA PHE A 57 3.09 0.85 9.29
C PHE A 57 4.19 1.51 10.12
N HIS A 58 4.30 2.85 10.05
CA HIS A 58 5.22 3.61 10.89
C HIS A 58 4.91 3.43 12.36
N ALA A 59 3.65 3.66 12.78
CA ALA A 59 3.23 3.51 14.19
C ALA A 59 3.55 2.12 14.75
N LEU A 60 3.23 1.04 14.00
CA LEU A 60 3.58 -0.34 14.36
C LEU A 60 5.07 -0.57 14.57
N ASN A 61 5.93 0.10 13.79
CA ASN A 61 7.37 -0.12 13.81
C ASN A 61 8.09 0.84 14.77
N ARG A 62 7.53 2.03 15.03
CA ARG A 62 7.99 2.96 16.07
C ARG A 62 7.91 2.32 17.46
N GLN A 63 6.82 1.62 17.76
CA GLN A 63 6.71 0.82 19.00
C GLN A 63 7.82 -0.23 19.14
N LYS A 64 8.33 -0.75 18.01
CA LYS A 64 9.44 -1.70 17.94
C LYS A 64 10.82 -1.01 17.84
N LYS A 65 10.88 0.32 18.04
CA LYS A 65 12.09 1.15 17.99
C LYS A 65 12.88 1.02 16.66
N LYS A 66 12.18 0.84 15.53
CA LYS A 66 12.80 0.80 14.21
C LYS A 66 12.91 2.22 13.64
N ASN A 67 14.08 2.55 13.11
CA ASN A 67 14.31 3.80 12.40
C ASN A 67 14.00 3.60 10.92
N LEU A 68 12.95 4.23 10.40
CA LEU A 68 12.48 4.09 9.02
C LEU A 68 12.30 5.48 8.42
N SER A 69 12.51 5.61 7.11
CA SER A 69 12.18 6.81 6.34
C SER A 69 11.21 6.47 5.21
N TYR A 70 10.40 7.45 4.79
CA TYR A 70 9.28 7.20 3.89
C TYR A 70 9.24 8.19 2.74
N VAL A 71 8.74 7.71 1.58
CA VAL A 71 8.29 8.57 0.48
C VAL A 71 6.92 8.07 0.03
N LEU A 72 5.92 8.94 0.09
CA LEU A 72 4.56 8.67 -0.35
C LEU A 72 4.37 9.16 -1.78
N PHE A 73 3.92 8.27 -2.66
CA PHE A 73 3.63 8.57 -4.07
C PHE A 73 2.13 8.56 -4.28
N GLU A 74 1.56 9.68 -4.66
CA GLU A 74 0.12 9.83 -4.89
C GLU A 74 -0.15 10.73 -6.10
N LEU A 75 -1.09 10.31 -6.94
CA LEU A 75 -1.51 11.03 -8.13
C LEU A 75 -2.38 12.24 -7.79
N GLN A 76 -3.29 12.07 -6.83
CA GLN A 76 -4.29 13.06 -6.49
C GLN A 76 -3.76 14.05 -5.46
N GLU A 77 -3.51 15.29 -5.87
CA GLU A 77 -2.99 16.34 -4.97
C GLU A 77 -3.87 16.57 -3.72
N PRO A 78 -5.21 16.51 -3.76
CA PRO A 78 -6.02 16.62 -2.56
C PRO A 78 -5.71 15.54 -1.51
N LEU A 79 -5.53 14.28 -1.93
CA LEU A 79 -5.16 13.17 -1.02
C LEU A 79 -3.74 13.32 -0.50
N LEU A 80 -2.80 13.74 -1.36
CA LEU A 80 -1.42 14.05 -0.97
C LEU A 80 -1.37 15.20 0.05
N ALA A 81 -2.25 16.19 -0.07
CA ALA A 81 -2.36 17.28 0.91
C ALA A 81 -2.85 16.77 2.27
N LEU A 82 -3.80 15.84 2.31
CA LEU A 82 -4.25 15.20 3.56
C LEU A 82 -3.12 14.42 4.22
N SER A 83 -2.31 13.68 3.44
CA SER A 83 -1.17 12.94 3.99
C SER A 83 -0.09 13.88 4.57
N LYS A 84 0.17 15.03 3.93
CA LYS A 84 1.07 16.08 4.49
C LYS A 84 0.52 16.63 5.82
N LYS A 85 -0.81 16.89 5.90
CA LYS A 85 -1.46 17.32 7.16
C LYS A 85 -1.35 16.27 8.25
N THR A 86 -1.57 14.99 7.91
CA THR A 86 -1.41 13.87 8.83
C THR A 86 0.01 13.79 9.40
N ALA A 87 1.04 13.90 8.55
CA ALA A 87 2.43 13.89 9.01
C ALA A 87 2.71 15.05 9.97
N LYS A 88 2.25 16.27 9.63
CA LYS A 88 2.40 17.44 10.49
C LYS A 88 1.68 17.30 11.83
N LEU A 89 0.44 16.80 11.82
CA LEU A 89 -0.38 16.58 13.03
C LEU A 89 0.32 15.63 14.02
N ASN A 90 0.98 14.58 13.51
CA ASN A 90 1.66 13.57 14.34
C ASN A 90 3.14 13.89 14.60
N GLY A 91 3.69 15.02 14.10
CA GLY A 91 5.09 15.37 14.26
C GLY A 91 6.06 14.43 13.53
N PHE A 92 5.66 13.87 12.38
CA PHE A 92 6.47 12.93 11.60
C PHE A 92 7.36 13.66 10.59
N GLU A 93 8.65 13.81 10.88
CA GLU A 93 9.63 14.50 10.04
C GLU A 93 10.28 13.58 8.97
N GLN A 94 10.17 12.26 9.12
CA GLN A 94 10.79 11.26 8.26
C GLN A 94 9.96 10.89 7.02
N PHE A 95 8.94 11.66 6.69
CA PHE A 95 8.04 11.45 5.56
C PHE A 95 8.25 12.51 4.48
N ASP A 96 8.62 12.05 3.28
CA ASP A 96 8.64 12.84 2.05
C ASP A 96 7.40 12.52 1.20
N PHE A 97 7.03 13.44 0.31
CA PHE A 97 5.83 13.35 -0.52
C PHE A 97 6.16 13.63 -1.98
N CYS A 98 5.67 12.80 -2.88
CA CYS A 98 5.89 12.90 -4.32
C CYS A 98 4.56 12.82 -5.05
N GLY A 99 4.05 13.95 -5.55
CA GLY A 99 2.85 14.02 -6.38
C GLY A 99 3.14 13.62 -7.82
N GLY A 100 2.13 13.05 -8.51
CA GLY A 100 2.19 12.73 -9.92
C GLY A 100 1.98 11.24 -10.23
N ARG A 101 2.07 10.92 -11.52
CA ARG A 101 1.84 9.56 -12.01
C ARG A 101 2.97 8.64 -11.56
N LEU A 102 2.61 7.45 -11.05
CA LEU A 102 3.58 6.46 -10.60
C LEU A 102 4.52 5.99 -11.73
N GLN A 103 4.02 5.95 -12.96
CA GLN A 103 4.78 5.58 -14.15
C GLN A 103 5.91 6.58 -14.47
N GLU A 104 5.80 7.81 -13.96
CA GLU A 104 6.72 8.92 -14.16
C GLU A 104 7.62 9.15 -12.94
N ILE A 105 7.80 8.11 -12.09
CA ILE A 105 8.62 8.20 -10.89
C ILE A 105 10.01 8.80 -11.20
N PRO A 106 10.46 9.85 -10.48
CA PRO A 106 11.73 10.51 -10.76
C PRO A 106 12.94 9.57 -10.72
N GLN A 107 13.88 9.77 -11.62
CA GLN A 107 15.11 8.94 -11.76
C GLN A 107 15.94 8.86 -10.46
N ARG A 108 15.89 9.87 -9.59
CA ARG A 108 16.56 9.87 -8.29
C ARG A 108 16.06 8.75 -7.34
N TYR A 109 14.92 8.14 -7.63
CA TYR A 109 14.38 7.02 -6.85
C TYR A 109 14.77 5.64 -7.37
N ARG A 110 15.56 5.57 -8.46
CA ARG A 110 16.09 4.30 -8.95
C ARG A 110 16.89 3.60 -7.85
N GLU A 111 16.53 2.34 -7.57
CA GLU A 111 17.19 1.49 -6.57
C GLU A 111 17.40 2.18 -5.20
N SER A 112 16.41 3.01 -4.81
CA SER A 112 16.49 3.82 -3.60
C SER A 112 15.82 3.19 -2.39
N PHE A 113 14.87 2.28 -2.60
CA PHE A 113 14.03 1.72 -1.54
C PHE A 113 14.38 0.29 -1.21
N SER A 114 14.28 -0.06 0.07
CA SER A 114 14.39 -1.45 0.57
C SER A 114 13.03 -2.12 0.75
N LEU A 115 11.96 -1.31 0.82
CA LEU A 115 10.58 -1.77 0.91
C LEU A 115 9.68 -0.85 0.09
N VAL A 116 8.77 -1.44 -0.68
CA VAL A 116 7.64 -0.77 -1.30
C VAL A 116 6.36 -1.36 -0.69
N LEU A 117 5.47 -0.51 -0.22
CA LEU A 117 4.09 -0.82 0.14
C LEU A 117 3.21 -0.40 -1.03
N CYS A 118 2.20 -1.18 -1.37
CA CYS A 118 1.27 -0.81 -2.43
C CYS A 118 -0.12 -1.38 -2.16
N ASN A 119 -1.07 -0.51 -1.90
CA ASN A 119 -2.50 -0.82 -1.87
C ASN A 119 -3.16 -0.12 -3.06
N PRO A 120 -3.01 -0.64 -4.29
CA PRO A 120 -3.47 0.02 -5.49
C PRO A 120 -4.99 -0.04 -5.63
N PRO A 121 -5.61 0.80 -6.46
CA PRO A 121 -6.98 0.58 -6.89
C PRO A 121 -7.09 -0.76 -7.60
N TYR A 122 -8.02 -1.63 -7.20
CA TYR A 122 -8.14 -3.00 -7.73
C TYR A 122 -9.54 -3.38 -8.21
N GLU A 123 -10.51 -2.47 -8.17
CA GLU A 123 -11.83 -2.71 -8.73
C GLU A 123 -11.78 -2.60 -10.27
N ARG A 124 -12.38 -3.58 -10.96
CA ARG A 124 -12.56 -3.55 -12.42
C ARG A 124 -13.96 -2.99 -12.72
N GLY A 125 -14.06 -2.03 -13.64
CA GLY A 125 -15.35 -1.51 -14.11
C GLY A 125 -15.34 -0.04 -14.52
N GLY A 126 -16.38 0.40 -15.20
CA GLY A 126 -16.55 1.76 -15.72
C GLY A 126 -16.94 2.78 -14.62
N PHE A 127 -17.15 4.05 -15.04
CA PHE A 127 -17.50 5.18 -14.17
C PHE A 127 -18.94 5.18 -13.65
N GLU A 128 -19.68 4.07 -13.76
CA GLU A 128 -21.09 4.05 -13.38
C GLU A 128 -21.26 4.39 -11.91
N ASN A 129 -21.86 5.56 -11.65
CA ASN A 129 -22.30 6.08 -10.35
C ASN A 129 -21.25 6.56 -9.33
N ASP A 130 -19.95 6.66 -9.68
CA ASP A 130 -18.92 7.22 -8.79
C ASP A 130 -18.49 8.63 -9.22
N CYS A 131 -18.19 9.51 -8.26
CA CYS A 131 -17.42 10.72 -8.50
C CYS A 131 -16.03 10.34 -9.06
N TYR A 132 -15.49 11.16 -9.98
CA TYR A 132 -14.22 10.88 -10.68
C TYR A 132 -13.07 10.54 -9.73
N GLU A 133 -12.91 11.33 -8.64
CA GLU A 133 -11.84 11.15 -7.66
C GLU A 133 -11.99 9.81 -6.89
N LYS A 134 -13.22 9.41 -6.57
CA LYS A 134 -13.50 8.11 -5.90
C LYS A 134 -13.29 6.94 -6.85
N ALA A 135 -13.62 7.10 -8.14
CA ALA A 135 -13.40 6.08 -9.16
C ALA A 135 -11.90 5.82 -9.38
N ILE A 136 -11.06 6.86 -9.41
CA ILE A 136 -9.60 6.73 -9.51
C ILE A 136 -9.04 5.89 -8.36
N CYS A 137 -9.51 6.10 -7.12
CA CYS A 137 -9.03 5.37 -5.96
C CYS A 137 -9.50 3.91 -5.88
N ARG A 138 -10.61 3.57 -6.55
CA ARG A 138 -11.18 2.22 -6.49
C ARG A 138 -10.85 1.38 -7.71
N LYS A 139 -10.75 2.01 -8.88
CA LYS A 139 -10.67 1.33 -10.18
C LYS A 139 -9.26 1.47 -10.78
N GLU A 140 -8.82 0.44 -11.50
CA GLU A 140 -7.53 0.40 -12.20
C GLU A 140 -7.55 1.29 -13.46
N LEU A 141 -7.90 2.57 -13.28
CA LEU A 141 -8.04 3.54 -14.37
C LEU A 141 -6.75 4.31 -14.67
N THR A 142 -5.88 4.47 -13.67
CA THR A 142 -4.69 5.34 -13.76
C THR A 142 -3.38 4.60 -13.64
N VAL A 143 -3.40 3.38 -13.09
CA VAL A 143 -2.22 2.53 -12.94
C VAL A 143 -2.60 1.05 -13.01
N THR A 144 -1.92 0.31 -13.85
CA THR A 144 -2.09 -1.15 -14.01
C THR A 144 -1.14 -1.91 -13.09
N LEU A 145 -1.45 -3.19 -12.83
CA LEU A 145 -0.56 -4.07 -12.06
C LEU A 145 0.83 -4.18 -12.71
N GLU A 146 0.89 -4.18 -14.04
CA GLU A 146 2.15 -4.24 -14.78
C GLU A 146 3.01 -2.98 -14.56
N GLU A 147 2.40 -1.80 -14.59
CA GLU A 147 3.08 -0.53 -14.31
C GLU A 147 3.57 -0.47 -12.87
N ILE A 148 2.78 -0.96 -11.91
CA ILE A 148 3.21 -1.06 -10.51
C ILE A 148 4.43 -1.97 -10.38
N ALA A 149 4.39 -3.16 -10.96
CA ALA A 149 5.50 -4.12 -10.90
C ALA A 149 6.78 -3.56 -11.54
N LYS A 150 6.64 -2.94 -12.72
CA LYS A 150 7.75 -2.27 -13.42
C LYS A 150 8.36 -1.16 -12.57
N THR A 151 7.53 -0.28 -12.00
CA THR A 151 7.99 0.83 -11.17
C THR A 151 8.59 0.35 -9.86
N ALA A 152 8.00 -0.67 -9.21
CA ALA A 152 8.55 -1.26 -8.00
C ALA A 152 9.92 -1.89 -8.27
N SER A 153 10.07 -2.62 -9.38
CA SER A 153 11.37 -3.18 -9.78
C SER A 153 12.43 -2.10 -10.04
N PHE A 154 12.03 -0.98 -10.67
CA PHE A 154 12.93 0.17 -10.87
C PHE A 154 13.35 0.81 -9.54
N ALA A 155 12.40 1.01 -8.62
CA ALA A 155 12.62 1.77 -7.39
C ALA A 155 13.30 0.96 -6.26
N LEU A 156 13.10 -0.36 -6.23
CA LEU A 156 13.69 -1.25 -5.25
C LEU A 156 15.17 -1.52 -5.51
N LYS A 157 15.96 -1.54 -4.43
CA LYS A 157 17.30 -2.13 -4.43
C LYS A 157 17.22 -3.62 -4.71
N PHE A 158 18.32 -4.24 -5.17
CA PHE A 158 18.43 -5.71 -5.24
C PHE A 158 18.20 -6.29 -3.83
N GLY A 159 17.38 -7.33 -3.72
CA GLY A 159 16.94 -7.88 -2.43
C GLY A 159 15.89 -7.04 -1.70
N GLY A 160 15.47 -5.90 -2.25
CA GLY A 160 14.36 -5.10 -1.77
C GLY A 160 13.02 -5.81 -1.96
N ARG A 161 12.01 -5.42 -1.20
CA ARG A 161 10.72 -6.12 -1.08
C ARG A 161 9.57 -5.23 -1.53
N LEU A 162 8.63 -5.82 -2.25
CA LEU A 162 7.31 -5.24 -2.53
C LEU A 162 6.28 -5.99 -1.69
N ALA A 163 5.54 -5.28 -0.84
CA ALA A 163 4.31 -5.79 -0.22
C ALA A 163 3.11 -5.16 -0.93
N ILE A 164 2.28 -5.99 -1.52
CA ILE A 164 1.13 -5.55 -2.33
C ILE A 164 -0.14 -6.31 -1.92
N LEU A 165 -1.27 -5.59 -1.86
CA LEU A 165 -2.60 -6.12 -1.64
C LEU A 165 -3.41 -6.05 -2.94
N ASN A 166 -4.22 -7.07 -3.21
CA ASN A 166 -5.15 -7.06 -4.34
C ASN A 166 -6.29 -8.08 -4.09
N ARG A 167 -7.20 -8.21 -5.05
CA ARG A 167 -8.25 -9.24 -5.01
C ARG A 167 -7.64 -10.64 -5.11
N ALA A 168 -8.20 -11.60 -4.36
CA ALA A 168 -7.69 -12.98 -4.32
C ALA A 168 -7.78 -13.69 -5.68
N ASP A 169 -8.77 -13.35 -6.52
CA ASP A 169 -8.97 -13.93 -7.85
C ASP A 169 -7.89 -13.53 -8.87
N ARG A 170 -7.04 -12.55 -8.52
CA ARG A 170 -5.92 -12.11 -9.38
C ARG A 170 -4.57 -12.79 -9.04
N LEU A 171 -4.55 -13.78 -8.17
CA LEU A 171 -3.30 -14.43 -7.74
C LEU A 171 -2.40 -14.84 -8.91
N ALA A 172 -2.95 -15.55 -9.92
CA ALA A 172 -2.16 -16.04 -11.05
C ALA A 172 -1.58 -14.89 -11.89
N GLU A 173 -2.39 -13.85 -12.16
CA GLU A 173 -1.96 -12.64 -12.84
C GLU A 173 -0.85 -11.92 -12.06
N MET A 174 -1.03 -11.74 -10.75
CA MET A 174 -0.05 -11.09 -9.89
C MET A 174 1.29 -11.83 -9.91
N CYS A 175 1.29 -13.15 -9.73
CA CYS A 175 2.52 -13.96 -9.76
C CYS A 175 3.24 -13.85 -11.11
N TYR A 176 2.50 -13.93 -12.20
CA TYR A 176 3.07 -13.81 -13.56
C TYR A 176 3.69 -12.44 -13.79
N VAL A 177 2.94 -11.36 -13.50
CA VAL A 177 3.40 -9.99 -13.72
C VAL A 177 4.60 -9.66 -12.84
N LEU A 178 4.56 -9.98 -11.55
CA LEU A 178 5.68 -9.75 -10.64
C LEU A 178 6.95 -10.47 -11.11
N LYS A 179 6.82 -11.74 -11.50
CA LYS A 179 7.94 -12.53 -12.04
C LYS A 179 8.55 -11.92 -13.29
N LYS A 180 7.73 -11.42 -14.22
CA LYS A 180 8.17 -10.73 -15.44
C LYS A 180 9.11 -9.56 -15.14
N TYR A 181 8.92 -8.86 -14.01
CA TYR A 181 9.73 -7.72 -13.57
C TYR A 181 10.77 -8.09 -12.49
N ASN A 182 11.21 -9.34 -12.44
CA ASN A 182 12.25 -9.82 -11.51
C ASN A 182 11.88 -9.65 -10.03
N LEU A 183 10.57 -9.72 -9.72
CA LEU A 183 10.02 -9.71 -8.37
C LEU A 183 9.49 -11.11 -8.04
N GLU A 184 10.28 -11.88 -7.29
CA GLU A 184 9.91 -13.25 -6.91
C GLU A 184 9.01 -13.24 -5.67
N VAL A 185 7.81 -13.82 -5.78
CA VAL A 185 6.87 -13.93 -4.67
C VAL A 185 7.46 -14.83 -3.58
N LYS A 186 7.54 -14.33 -2.36
CA LYS A 186 8.16 -15.01 -1.21
C LYS A 186 7.17 -15.31 -0.09
N ARG A 187 6.10 -14.54 0.03
CA ARG A 187 5.05 -14.76 1.03
C ARG A 187 3.70 -14.45 0.43
N VAL A 188 2.74 -15.31 0.78
CA VAL A 188 1.35 -15.21 0.33
C VAL A 188 0.44 -15.32 1.55
N GLN A 189 -0.51 -14.42 1.69
CA GLN A 189 -1.56 -14.51 2.70
C GLN A 189 -2.93 -14.15 2.10
N PHE A 190 -3.86 -15.05 2.20
CA PHE A 190 -5.24 -14.79 1.84
C PHE A 190 -6.01 -14.13 2.98
N VAL A 191 -7.03 -13.36 2.63
CA VAL A 191 -7.96 -12.74 3.59
C VAL A 191 -9.38 -13.19 3.27
N ALA A 192 -10.10 -13.66 4.28
CA ALA A 192 -11.49 -14.08 4.19
C ALA A 192 -12.34 -13.42 5.29
N GLY A 193 -13.63 -13.22 5.05
CA GLY A 193 -14.54 -12.61 6.02
C GLY A 193 -14.89 -13.52 7.19
N LYS A 194 -14.83 -14.86 7.00
CA LYS A 194 -15.05 -15.87 8.05
C LYS A 194 -14.31 -17.16 7.72
N THR A 195 -14.14 -18.01 8.72
CA THR A 195 -13.54 -19.34 8.54
C THR A 195 -14.31 -20.16 7.52
N GLY A 196 -13.58 -20.79 6.57
CA GLY A 196 -14.16 -21.60 5.50
C GLY A 196 -14.78 -20.79 4.34
N ALA A 197 -14.83 -19.47 4.42
CA ALA A 197 -15.30 -18.65 3.31
C ALA A 197 -14.24 -18.50 2.22
N LYS A 198 -14.70 -18.25 0.98
CA LYS A 198 -13.82 -17.93 -0.14
C LYS A 198 -13.04 -16.63 0.18
N PRO A 199 -11.70 -16.63 0.02
CA PRO A 199 -10.90 -15.41 0.18
C PRO A 199 -11.33 -14.34 -0.82
N TYR A 200 -11.38 -13.09 -0.36
CA TYR A 200 -11.70 -11.93 -1.19
C TYR A 200 -10.49 -11.06 -1.51
N LEU A 201 -9.48 -11.06 -0.62
CA LEU A 201 -8.22 -10.37 -0.84
C LEU A 201 -7.03 -11.33 -0.70
N ILE A 202 -5.91 -10.89 -1.27
CA ILE A 202 -4.61 -11.53 -1.14
C ILE A 202 -3.53 -10.47 -0.90
N MET A 203 -2.60 -10.77 -0.03
CA MET A 203 -1.38 -10.01 0.20
C MET A 203 -0.17 -10.82 -0.25
N LEU A 204 0.67 -10.22 -1.07
CA LEU A 204 1.92 -10.81 -1.56
C LEU A 204 3.11 -9.97 -1.08
N GLU A 205 4.17 -10.64 -0.65
CA GLU A 205 5.51 -10.04 -0.53
C GLU A 205 6.40 -10.66 -1.59
N ALA A 206 6.93 -9.82 -2.48
CA ALA A 206 7.86 -10.23 -3.53
C ALA A 206 9.23 -9.58 -3.32
N VAL A 207 10.30 -10.27 -3.69
CA VAL A 207 11.69 -9.82 -3.52
C VAL A 207 12.35 -9.62 -4.89
N LYS A 208 12.94 -8.45 -5.12
CA LYS A 208 13.70 -8.17 -6.34
C LYS A 208 14.93 -9.05 -6.41
N GLY A 209 15.05 -9.86 -7.48
CA GLY A 209 16.12 -10.83 -7.65
C GLY A 209 16.06 -12.03 -6.70
N GLY A 210 14.89 -12.29 -6.09
CA GLY A 210 14.68 -13.43 -5.21
C GLY A 210 14.80 -14.78 -5.92
N LYS A 211 15.21 -15.82 -5.19
CA LYS A 211 15.18 -17.20 -5.67
C LYS A 211 13.77 -17.80 -5.51
N PRO A 212 13.38 -18.79 -6.33
CA PRO A 212 12.10 -19.49 -6.16
C PRO A 212 11.90 -20.03 -4.73
N ALA A 213 10.71 -20.24 -4.34
CA ALA A 213 10.12 -20.72 -3.09
C ALA A 213 9.32 -19.65 -2.34
N SER A 214 8.07 -19.98 -2.03
CA SER A 214 7.13 -19.09 -1.34
C SER A 214 6.61 -19.75 -0.07
N GLU A 215 6.43 -18.93 0.97
CA GLU A 215 5.74 -19.28 2.20
C GLU A 215 4.24 -18.94 2.05
N ILE A 216 3.36 -19.91 2.25
CA ILE A 216 1.91 -19.70 2.30
C ILE A 216 1.51 -19.56 3.77
N LEU A 217 1.06 -18.36 4.15
CA LEU A 217 0.62 -18.09 5.51
C LEU A 217 -0.84 -18.56 5.71
N PRO A 218 -1.24 -18.86 6.95
CA PRO A 218 -2.64 -19.13 7.26
C PRO A 218 -3.55 -17.99 6.77
N THR A 219 -4.75 -18.33 6.28
CA THR A 219 -5.74 -17.34 5.88
C THR A 219 -6.10 -16.44 7.06
N LEU A 220 -5.98 -15.13 6.86
CA LEU A 220 -6.38 -14.15 7.84
C LEU A 220 -7.92 -13.99 7.80
N ILE A 221 -8.56 -14.10 8.95
CA ILE A 221 -9.99 -13.84 9.08
C ILE A 221 -10.17 -12.36 9.46
N ASN A 222 -10.73 -11.60 8.54
CA ASN A 222 -11.07 -10.20 8.74
C ASN A 222 -12.60 -10.11 8.88
N GLN A 223 -13.10 -10.30 10.10
CA GLN A 223 -14.51 -10.07 10.40
C GLN A 223 -14.77 -8.57 10.26
N LYS A 224 -15.44 -8.16 9.17
CA LYS A 224 -16.03 -6.82 9.12
C LYS A 224 -17.07 -6.80 10.23
N GLU A 225 -16.95 -5.87 11.18
CA GLU A 225 -18.04 -5.57 12.08
C GLU A 225 -19.27 -5.31 11.21
N GLN A 226 -20.34 -6.08 11.47
CA GLN A 226 -21.62 -5.86 10.79
C GLN A 226 -22.14 -4.53 11.34
N GLU A 227 -22.04 -3.47 10.53
CA GLU A 227 -22.82 -2.23 10.71
C GLU A 227 -24.28 -2.49 10.38
#